data_bff25393adcf2aaa0818bf9203a9fdc6
#
_entry.id   bff25393adcf2aaa0818bf9203a9fdc6
#
_cell.length_a   1.000
_cell.length_b   1.000
_cell.length_c   1.000
_cell.angle_alpha   90.00
_cell.angle_beta   90.00
_cell.angle_gamma   90.00
#
_symmetry.space_group_name_H-M   'P 1'
#
loop_
_entity.id
_entity.type
_entity.pdbx_description
1 polymer ?
#
loop_
_entity_poly.entity_id
_entity_poly.type
_entity_poly.pdbx_seq_one_letter_code
_entity_poly.pdbx_strand_id
1 'polypeptide(L)'
;CKLDIDLVADLHNVLRSKVVRTLFALSGKKVAATDKGRAEKKELTSLTKKIFAPVKPMVERHVDTFKQLGFSIDLTNPQFPEKAILSEGIFSITGTKNQNWIGIAPFAQYESKVYPTDLMQQVIDYLAKNKNVKIFLFGGGATEIQKLNQLQNNHENVMVVAGKLSFETELQLISNLDVMLSMDSGNSHIAAMLGIKVITLWGATHPFAGFKPFNQPDDFCLTADRAQYPLLPTSIYGNKKVNGYDELMRTILPSQVIEKINSNLT
;
A
#
# COMPACT_ATOMS: atom_id res chain seq x y z
N CYS A 1 9.24 23.94 -23.81
CA CYS A 1 9.03 24.83 -22.64
C CYS A 1 10.34 24.95 -21.89
N LYS A 2 10.86 26.16 -21.68
CA LYS A 2 11.89 26.40 -20.67
C LYS A 2 11.16 26.39 -19.32
N LEU A 3 11.39 25.37 -18.51
CA LEU A 3 10.96 25.37 -17.11
C LEU A 3 11.96 26.24 -16.33
N ASP A 4 11.44 27.22 -15.62
CA ASP A 4 12.24 28.02 -14.69
C ASP A 4 12.34 27.24 -13.38
N ILE A 5 13.47 26.55 -13.20
CA ILE A 5 13.70 25.65 -12.06
C ILE A 5 14.65 26.34 -11.09
N ASP A 6 14.21 26.56 -9.86
CA ASP A 6 15.02 27.16 -8.78
C ASP A 6 15.69 26.10 -7.92
N LEU A 7 15.00 25.01 -7.60
CA LEU A 7 15.42 23.97 -6.67
C LEU A 7 15.13 22.59 -7.22
N VAL A 8 15.92 21.58 -6.83
CA VAL A 8 15.71 20.18 -7.24
C VAL A 8 15.69 19.26 -6.02
N ALA A 9 14.56 18.64 -5.77
CA ALA A 9 14.39 17.57 -4.79
C ALA A 9 14.43 16.20 -5.49
N ASP A 10 15.50 15.44 -5.35
CA ASP A 10 15.60 14.08 -5.88
C ASP A 10 15.10 13.07 -4.84
N LEU A 11 13.80 12.78 -4.86
CA LEU A 11 13.19 11.80 -3.96
C LEU A 11 13.46 10.35 -4.37
N HIS A 12 13.93 10.14 -5.61
CA HIS A 12 14.19 8.80 -6.12
C HIS A 12 15.63 8.33 -5.88
N ASN A 13 16.62 9.21 -5.94
CA ASN A 13 18.05 8.97 -5.70
C ASN A 13 18.57 7.67 -6.32
N VAL A 14 18.38 7.52 -7.63
CA VAL A 14 18.91 6.43 -8.49
C VAL A 14 19.89 6.99 -9.50
N LEU A 15 20.57 6.12 -10.27
CA LEU A 15 21.60 6.55 -11.22
C LEU A 15 21.08 7.62 -12.20
N ARG A 16 19.90 7.42 -12.77
CA ARG A 16 19.29 8.39 -13.71
C ARG A 16 19.06 9.75 -13.07
N SER A 17 18.47 9.78 -11.88
CA SER A 17 18.19 11.04 -11.18
C SER A 17 19.46 11.70 -10.67
N LYS A 18 20.51 10.95 -10.34
CA LYS A 18 21.83 11.49 -10.00
C LYS A 18 22.43 12.30 -11.14
N VAL A 19 22.37 11.80 -12.39
CA VAL A 19 22.86 12.51 -13.56
C VAL A 19 22.13 13.85 -13.72
N VAL A 20 20.80 13.82 -13.71
CA VAL A 20 19.98 15.05 -13.82
C VAL A 20 20.30 16.02 -12.69
N ARG A 21 20.33 15.56 -11.45
CA ARG A 21 20.67 16.37 -10.27
C ARG A 21 22.06 17.02 -10.39
N THR A 22 23.06 16.26 -10.88
CA THR A 22 24.42 16.78 -11.06
C THR A 22 24.45 17.92 -12.08
N LEU A 23 23.72 17.79 -13.19
CA LEU A 23 23.62 18.86 -14.20
C LEU A 23 23.00 20.12 -13.61
N PHE A 24 21.94 20.00 -12.81
CA PHE A 24 21.34 21.16 -12.13
C PHE A 24 22.29 21.79 -11.09
N ALA A 25 23.03 20.96 -10.34
CA ALA A 25 24.03 21.47 -9.39
C ALA A 25 25.16 22.25 -10.12
N LEU A 26 25.63 21.74 -11.25
CA LEU A 26 26.63 22.43 -12.08
C LEU A 26 26.12 23.74 -12.68
N SER A 27 24.80 23.87 -12.90
CA SER A 27 24.17 25.11 -13.33
C SER A 27 23.84 26.08 -12.18
N GLY A 28 24.38 25.84 -10.97
CA GLY A 28 24.22 26.71 -9.81
C GLY A 28 22.89 26.55 -9.05
N LYS A 29 22.07 25.54 -9.38
CA LYS A 29 20.80 25.31 -8.68
C LYS A 29 21.04 24.53 -7.38
N LYS A 30 20.29 24.87 -6.32
CA LYS A 30 20.33 24.13 -5.07
C LYS A 30 19.63 22.79 -5.24
N VAL A 31 20.30 21.71 -4.84
CA VAL A 31 19.81 20.33 -5.00
C VAL A 31 19.88 19.58 -3.68
N ALA A 32 18.90 18.72 -3.42
CA ALA A 32 18.90 17.77 -2.31
C ALA A 32 18.46 16.39 -2.79
N ALA A 33 18.86 15.35 -2.08
CA ALA A 33 18.48 13.97 -2.43
C ALA A 33 18.12 13.16 -1.19
N THR A 34 17.06 12.37 -1.32
CA THR A 34 16.60 11.49 -0.23
C THR A 34 17.65 10.44 0.12
N ASP A 35 18.00 10.36 1.40
CA ASP A 35 18.67 9.19 1.95
C ASP A 35 17.66 8.04 2.04
N LYS A 36 17.95 6.94 1.36
CA LYS A 36 17.08 5.75 1.30
C LYS A 36 17.24 4.81 2.49
N GLY A 37 18.12 5.09 3.44
CA GLY A 37 18.38 4.22 4.59
C GLY A 37 18.88 2.83 4.19
N ARG A 38 19.76 2.74 3.18
CA ARG A 38 20.18 1.44 2.61
C ARG A 38 20.93 0.56 3.60
N ALA A 39 21.74 1.16 4.49
CA ALA A 39 22.48 0.43 5.51
C ALA A 39 21.52 -0.22 6.51
N GLU A 40 20.64 0.57 7.11
CA GLU A 40 19.63 0.12 8.08
C GLU A 40 18.71 -0.95 7.46
N LYS A 41 18.26 -0.75 6.22
CA LYS A 41 17.44 -1.73 5.48
C LYS A 41 18.19 -3.04 5.21
N LYS A 42 19.50 -2.97 4.95
CA LYS A 42 20.35 -4.16 4.79
C LYS A 42 20.47 -4.93 6.10
N GLU A 43 20.64 -4.25 7.22
CA GLU A 43 20.68 -4.85 8.55
C GLU A 43 19.33 -5.49 8.89
N LEU A 44 18.22 -4.79 8.69
CA LEU A 44 16.86 -5.29 8.91
C LEU A 44 16.55 -6.58 8.14
N THR A 45 17.06 -6.73 6.91
CA THR A 45 16.82 -7.92 6.07
C THR A 45 17.99 -8.90 6.01
N SER A 46 19.00 -8.72 6.87
CA SER A 46 20.13 -9.65 6.96
C SER A 46 19.66 -11.02 7.46
N LEU A 47 20.12 -12.08 6.85
CA LEU A 47 19.82 -13.45 7.28
C LEU A 47 20.73 -13.93 8.42
N THR A 48 21.88 -13.27 8.65
CA THR A 48 22.90 -13.70 9.60
C THR A 48 23.15 -12.70 10.74
N LYS A 49 23.03 -11.40 10.46
CA LYS A 49 23.28 -10.32 11.42
C LYS A 49 22.11 -9.35 11.41
N LYS A 50 20.90 -9.87 11.66
CA LYS A 50 19.68 -9.10 11.63
C LYS A 50 19.58 -8.15 12.83
N ILE A 51 19.30 -6.87 12.54
CA ILE A 51 18.83 -5.90 13.51
C ILE A 51 17.34 -5.66 13.22
N PHE A 52 16.49 -6.23 14.07
CA PHE A 52 15.03 -6.09 13.92
C PHE A 52 14.57 -4.84 14.67
N ALA A 53 14.68 -3.70 14.01
CA ALA A 53 14.22 -2.41 14.53
C ALA A 53 13.59 -1.59 13.39
N PRO A 54 12.60 -0.72 13.69
CA PRO A 54 12.03 0.16 12.70
C PRO A 54 13.09 1.09 12.12
N VAL A 55 13.15 1.19 10.79
CA VAL A 55 13.96 2.21 10.13
C VAL A 55 13.12 3.47 9.91
N LYS A 56 13.78 4.62 9.78
CA LYS A 56 13.09 5.89 9.51
C LYS A 56 12.16 5.77 8.32
N PRO A 57 10.86 6.13 8.45
CA PRO A 57 9.88 6.05 7.37
C PRO A 57 10.28 6.84 6.12
N MET A 58 9.90 6.34 4.94
CA MET A 58 10.25 7.00 3.68
C MET A 58 9.63 8.40 3.55
N VAL A 59 8.43 8.62 4.08
CA VAL A 59 7.80 9.94 4.09
C VAL A 59 8.63 10.95 4.89
N GLU A 60 9.15 10.55 6.06
CA GLU A 60 10.02 11.41 6.87
C GLU A 60 11.36 11.69 6.18
N ARG A 61 11.92 10.69 5.47
CA ARG A 61 13.14 10.89 4.65
C ARG A 61 12.90 11.87 3.50
N HIS A 62 11.70 11.90 2.94
CA HIS A 62 11.31 12.90 1.96
C HIS A 62 11.20 14.29 2.60
N VAL A 63 10.59 14.38 3.79
CA VAL A 63 10.56 15.65 4.56
C VAL A 63 11.97 16.18 4.82
N ASP A 64 12.91 15.30 5.23
CA ASP A 64 14.32 15.71 5.41
C ASP A 64 14.93 16.28 4.13
N THR A 65 14.56 15.73 2.96
CA THR A 65 15.03 16.22 1.67
C THR A 65 14.52 17.65 1.39
N PHE A 66 13.24 17.90 1.66
CA PHE A 66 12.66 19.23 1.55
C PHE A 66 13.26 20.20 2.57
N LYS A 67 13.50 19.74 3.79
CA LYS A 67 14.17 20.55 4.83
C LYS A 67 15.57 21.02 4.41
N GLN A 68 16.36 20.18 3.70
CA GLN A 68 17.66 20.57 3.15
C GLN A 68 17.53 21.69 2.10
N LEU A 69 16.38 21.78 1.42
CA LEU A 69 16.08 22.85 0.46
C LEU A 69 15.53 24.13 1.13
N GLY A 70 15.18 24.06 2.41
CA GLY A 70 14.68 25.22 3.19
C GLY A 70 13.18 25.16 3.47
N PHE A 71 12.49 24.07 3.13
CA PHE A 71 11.06 23.91 3.42
C PHE A 71 10.85 23.18 4.74
N SER A 72 9.92 23.67 5.55
CA SER A 72 9.41 22.98 6.74
C SER A 72 8.09 22.31 6.40
N ILE A 73 8.00 20.99 6.62
CA ILE A 73 6.78 20.21 6.40
C ILE A 73 6.42 19.56 7.74
N ASP A 74 5.23 19.85 8.23
CA ASP A 74 4.66 19.24 9.42
C ASP A 74 3.78 18.05 9.01
N LEU A 75 4.08 16.87 9.56
CA LEU A 75 3.31 15.65 9.34
C LEU A 75 2.31 15.34 10.47
N THR A 76 2.25 16.16 11.52
CA THR A 76 1.42 15.87 12.71
C THR A 76 -0.07 16.10 12.47
N ASN A 77 -0.41 17.03 11.57
CA ASN A 77 -1.78 17.37 11.19
C ASN A 77 -1.99 17.27 9.68
N PRO A 78 -1.95 16.07 9.10
CA PRO A 78 -2.10 15.92 7.67
C PRO A 78 -3.52 16.30 7.22
N GLN A 79 -3.60 17.04 6.13
CA GLN A 79 -4.87 17.31 5.46
C GLN A 79 -5.00 16.35 4.27
N PHE A 80 -6.13 15.68 4.20
CA PHE A 80 -6.44 14.78 3.11
C PHE A 80 -7.41 15.48 2.12
N PRO A 81 -7.39 15.06 0.84
CA PRO A 81 -8.37 15.54 -0.13
C PRO A 81 -9.80 15.22 0.34
N GLU A 82 -10.73 16.09 0.00
CA GLU A 82 -12.15 15.81 0.18
C GLU A 82 -12.56 14.56 -0.65
N LYS A 83 -13.60 13.86 -0.18
CA LYS A 83 -14.15 12.74 -0.94
C LYS A 83 -14.64 13.22 -2.30
N ALA A 84 -14.19 12.57 -3.35
CA ALA A 84 -14.59 12.92 -4.69
C ALA A 84 -16.10 12.68 -4.91
N ILE A 85 -16.73 13.55 -5.67
CA ILE A 85 -18.08 13.30 -6.19
C ILE A 85 -17.97 12.17 -7.22
N LEU A 86 -18.78 11.11 -7.03
CA LEU A 86 -18.77 9.97 -7.94
C LEU A 86 -19.36 10.38 -9.29
N SER A 87 -18.62 10.12 -10.36
CA SER A 87 -19.11 10.34 -11.73
C SER A 87 -20.25 9.37 -12.09
N GLU A 88 -21.07 9.71 -13.08
CA GLU A 88 -22.16 8.85 -13.56
C GLU A 88 -21.65 7.44 -13.95
N GLY A 89 -20.46 7.36 -14.54
CA GLY A 89 -19.82 6.09 -14.89
C GLY A 89 -19.52 5.20 -13.68
N ILE A 90 -19.12 5.78 -12.55
CA ILE A 90 -18.96 5.02 -11.31
C ILE A 90 -20.32 4.66 -10.74
N PHE A 91 -21.25 5.62 -10.73
CA PHE A 91 -22.60 5.41 -10.19
C PHE A 91 -23.34 4.26 -10.88
N SER A 92 -23.17 4.13 -12.20
CA SER A 92 -23.75 3.00 -12.96
C SER A 92 -23.19 1.64 -12.53
N ILE A 93 -21.94 1.62 -12.03
CA ILE A 93 -21.27 0.40 -11.56
C ILE A 93 -21.56 0.16 -10.08
N THR A 94 -21.44 1.19 -9.23
CA THR A 94 -21.51 1.03 -7.78
C THR A 94 -22.89 1.22 -7.20
N GLY A 95 -23.77 1.93 -7.88
CA GLY A 95 -25.02 2.44 -7.30
C GLY A 95 -24.77 3.50 -6.22
N THR A 96 -25.84 3.88 -5.53
CA THR A 96 -25.77 4.83 -4.40
C THR A 96 -25.08 4.21 -3.19
N LYS A 97 -24.23 4.99 -2.51
CA LYS A 97 -23.59 4.56 -1.25
C LYS A 97 -24.62 4.66 -0.12
N ASN A 98 -25.28 3.54 0.18
CA ASN A 98 -26.21 3.37 1.30
C ASN A 98 -25.77 2.32 2.33
N GLN A 99 -24.54 1.84 2.19
CA GLN A 99 -23.93 0.80 3.02
C GLN A 99 -22.41 1.04 3.12
N ASN A 100 -21.71 0.29 3.97
CA ASN A 100 -20.26 0.37 4.06
C ASN A 100 -19.58 -0.16 2.82
N TRP A 101 -18.58 0.58 2.31
CA TRP A 101 -17.80 0.22 1.13
C TRP A 101 -16.41 -0.24 1.53
N ILE A 102 -16.11 -1.50 1.24
CA ILE A 102 -14.82 -2.12 1.49
C ILE A 102 -14.07 -2.26 0.17
N GLY A 103 -12.86 -1.72 0.10
CA GLY A 103 -11.93 -2.02 -0.99
C GLY A 103 -11.05 -3.20 -0.63
N ILE A 104 -10.81 -4.11 -1.57
CA ILE A 104 -9.84 -5.21 -1.41
C ILE A 104 -8.92 -5.22 -2.62
N ALA A 105 -7.60 -5.02 -2.39
CA ALA A 105 -6.54 -5.12 -3.38
C ALA A 105 -5.63 -6.31 -3.01
N PRO A 106 -5.97 -7.55 -3.45
CA PRO A 106 -5.37 -8.78 -2.93
C PRO A 106 -4.02 -9.14 -3.56
N PHE A 107 -3.51 -8.32 -4.48
CA PHE A 107 -2.29 -8.62 -5.22
C PHE A 107 -1.17 -7.64 -4.93
N ALA A 108 0.05 -8.08 -5.22
CA ALA A 108 1.27 -7.28 -5.16
C ALA A 108 2.24 -7.73 -6.27
N GLN A 109 3.24 -6.91 -6.55
CA GLN A 109 4.23 -7.18 -7.59
C GLN A 109 4.98 -8.51 -7.39
N TYR A 110 5.19 -8.93 -6.13
CA TYR A 110 5.92 -10.16 -5.78
C TYR A 110 5.02 -11.09 -4.98
N GLU A 111 5.03 -12.35 -5.36
CA GLU A 111 4.21 -13.42 -4.76
C GLU A 111 4.43 -13.56 -3.23
N SER A 112 5.65 -13.33 -2.75
CA SER A 112 5.98 -13.34 -1.32
C SER A 112 5.27 -12.28 -0.48
N LYS A 113 4.52 -11.38 -1.11
CA LYS A 113 3.67 -10.36 -0.50
C LYS A 113 2.17 -10.61 -0.74
N VAL A 114 1.81 -11.62 -1.50
CA VAL A 114 0.41 -11.92 -1.85
C VAL A 114 -0.17 -12.86 -0.80
N TYR A 115 -1.32 -12.48 -0.25
CA TYR A 115 -2.06 -13.34 0.66
C TYR A 115 -2.64 -14.53 -0.10
N PRO A 116 -2.57 -15.77 0.44
CA PRO A 116 -3.08 -16.95 -0.25
C PRO A 116 -4.54 -16.78 -0.68
N THR A 117 -4.83 -17.13 -1.93
CA THR A 117 -6.14 -16.87 -2.55
C THR A 117 -7.28 -17.62 -1.82
N ASP A 118 -7.02 -18.81 -1.32
CA ASP A 118 -7.97 -19.61 -0.52
C ASP A 118 -8.29 -18.94 0.82
N LEU A 119 -7.34 -18.30 1.46
CA LEU A 119 -7.55 -17.52 2.69
C LEU A 119 -8.25 -16.19 2.40
N MET A 120 -7.88 -15.51 1.30
CA MET A 120 -8.56 -14.31 0.85
C MET A 120 -10.03 -14.59 0.51
N GLN A 121 -10.32 -15.75 -0.11
CA GLN A 121 -11.68 -16.19 -0.36
C GLN A 121 -12.49 -16.31 0.93
N GLN A 122 -11.91 -16.91 1.98
CA GLN A 122 -12.58 -17.02 3.28
C GLN A 122 -12.92 -15.63 3.87
N VAL A 123 -12.01 -14.64 3.73
CA VAL A 123 -12.26 -13.27 4.17
C VAL A 123 -13.45 -12.67 3.40
N ILE A 124 -13.42 -12.79 2.06
CA ILE A 124 -14.46 -12.22 1.20
C ILE A 124 -15.80 -12.91 1.46
N ASP A 125 -15.85 -14.23 1.51
CA ASP A 125 -17.08 -15.00 1.74
C ASP A 125 -17.72 -14.69 3.11
N TYR A 126 -16.88 -14.41 4.13
CA TYR A 126 -17.40 -13.99 5.43
C TYR A 126 -18.00 -12.58 5.37
N LEU A 127 -17.26 -11.61 4.83
CA LEU A 127 -17.69 -10.22 4.75
C LEU A 127 -18.93 -10.06 3.86
N ALA A 128 -19.03 -10.83 2.77
CA ALA A 128 -20.15 -10.80 1.84
C ALA A 128 -21.49 -11.26 2.45
N LYS A 129 -21.47 -12.01 3.56
CA LYS A 129 -22.70 -12.39 4.29
C LYS A 129 -23.41 -11.17 4.89
N ASN A 130 -22.69 -10.11 5.20
CA ASN A 130 -23.26 -8.88 5.71
C ASN A 130 -23.84 -8.05 4.56
N LYS A 131 -25.17 -7.90 4.52
CA LYS A 131 -25.87 -7.14 3.47
C LYS A 131 -25.64 -5.62 3.58
N ASN A 132 -25.12 -5.14 4.70
CA ASN A 132 -24.76 -3.73 4.90
C ASN A 132 -23.34 -3.40 4.43
N VAL A 133 -22.67 -4.31 3.71
CA VAL A 133 -21.38 -4.04 3.08
C VAL A 133 -21.42 -4.28 1.58
N LYS A 134 -20.66 -3.49 0.86
CA LYS A 134 -20.34 -3.70 -0.55
C LYS A 134 -18.83 -3.77 -0.71
N ILE A 135 -18.36 -4.78 -1.41
CA ILE A 135 -16.94 -5.07 -1.56
C ILE A 135 -16.51 -4.78 -3.00
N PHE A 136 -15.46 -3.99 -3.15
CA PHE A 136 -14.86 -3.67 -4.45
C PHE A 136 -13.48 -4.33 -4.55
N LEU A 137 -13.29 -5.15 -5.58
CA LEU A 137 -12.05 -5.86 -5.83
C LEU A 137 -11.21 -5.10 -6.85
N PHE A 138 -10.04 -4.64 -6.41
CA PHE A 138 -9.07 -3.86 -7.18
C PHE A 138 -7.92 -4.74 -7.67
N GLY A 139 -7.39 -4.42 -8.85
CA GLY A 139 -6.24 -5.08 -9.45
C GLY A 139 -6.05 -4.63 -10.90
N GLY A 140 -5.10 -5.22 -11.60
CA GLY A 140 -4.79 -4.82 -12.97
C GLY A 140 -4.26 -5.96 -13.85
N GLY A 141 -4.49 -5.85 -15.14
CA GLY A 141 -4.08 -6.87 -16.11
C GLY A 141 -4.96 -8.12 -16.13
N ALA A 142 -4.91 -8.85 -17.24
CA ALA A 142 -5.83 -9.95 -17.51
C ALA A 142 -5.78 -11.09 -16.46
N THR A 143 -4.58 -11.42 -15.98
CA THR A 143 -4.38 -12.51 -15.01
C THR A 143 -4.99 -12.18 -13.65
N GLU A 144 -4.83 -10.93 -13.16
CA GLU A 144 -5.41 -10.53 -11.89
C GLU A 144 -6.93 -10.43 -12.01
N ILE A 145 -7.45 -9.86 -13.10
CA ILE A 145 -8.90 -9.78 -13.36
C ILE A 145 -9.54 -11.17 -13.35
N GLN A 146 -8.91 -12.17 -13.96
CA GLN A 146 -9.41 -13.55 -13.93
C GLN A 146 -9.50 -14.09 -12.49
N LYS A 147 -8.47 -13.88 -11.68
CA LYS A 147 -8.46 -14.29 -10.26
C LYS A 147 -9.50 -13.51 -9.44
N LEU A 148 -9.70 -12.22 -9.70
CA LEU A 148 -10.71 -11.41 -9.01
C LEU A 148 -12.12 -11.89 -9.33
N ASN A 149 -12.41 -12.29 -10.57
CA ASN A 149 -13.69 -12.88 -10.94
C ASN A 149 -13.95 -14.22 -10.22
N GLN A 150 -12.90 -15.00 -9.96
CA GLN A 150 -13.01 -16.21 -9.12
C GLN A 150 -13.31 -15.85 -7.67
N LEU A 151 -12.59 -14.86 -7.11
CA LEU A 151 -12.78 -14.38 -5.74
C LEU A 151 -14.16 -13.75 -5.50
N GLN A 152 -14.78 -13.17 -6.53
CA GLN A 152 -16.15 -12.65 -6.46
C GLN A 152 -17.16 -13.74 -6.08
N ASN A 153 -16.96 -14.98 -6.53
CA ASN A 153 -17.68 -16.20 -6.11
C ASN A 153 -19.21 -16.05 -6.10
N ASN A 154 -19.78 -15.39 -7.13
CA ASN A 154 -21.22 -15.11 -7.29
C ASN A 154 -21.87 -14.30 -6.15
N HIS A 155 -21.11 -13.67 -5.28
CA HIS A 155 -21.68 -12.75 -4.30
C HIS A 155 -22.18 -11.47 -4.98
N GLU A 156 -23.46 -11.13 -4.81
CA GLU A 156 -24.09 -9.96 -5.42
C GLU A 156 -23.53 -8.62 -4.92
N ASN A 157 -23.05 -8.58 -3.68
CA ASN A 157 -22.47 -7.42 -3.04
C ASN A 157 -20.92 -7.35 -3.17
N VAL A 158 -20.31 -8.25 -3.95
CA VAL A 158 -18.88 -8.23 -4.30
C VAL A 158 -18.74 -7.86 -5.77
N MET A 159 -17.94 -6.86 -6.07
CA MET A 159 -17.83 -6.29 -7.41
C MET A 159 -16.38 -6.17 -7.86
N VAL A 160 -16.03 -6.78 -8.98
CA VAL A 160 -14.73 -6.58 -9.63
C VAL A 160 -14.75 -5.26 -10.38
N VAL A 161 -13.92 -4.30 -9.98
CA VAL A 161 -13.78 -2.98 -10.64
C VAL A 161 -12.52 -2.91 -11.50
N ALA A 162 -11.60 -3.83 -11.34
CA ALA A 162 -10.38 -3.93 -12.12
C ALA A 162 -10.67 -3.98 -13.63
N GLY A 163 -10.02 -3.11 -14.40
CA GLY A 163 -10.19 -2.99 -15.84
C GLY A 163 -11.50 -2.34 -16.31
N LYS A 164 -12.39 -1.93 -15.40
CA LYS A 164 -13.67 -1.26 -15.73
C LYS A 164 -13.60 0.26 -15.54
N LEU A 165 -12.63 0.74 -14.79
CA LEU A 165 -12.45 2.15 -14.43
C LEU A 165 -11.15 2.68 -15.04
N SER A 166 -11.13 3.96 -15.40
CA SER A 166 -9.88 4.68 -15.60
C SER A 166 -9.19 4.91 -14.25
N PHE A 167 -7.90 5.20 -14.25
CA PHE A 167 -7.18 5.49 -12.99
C PHE A 167 -7.81 6.65 -12.20
N GLU A 168 -8.26 7.69 -12.90
CA GLU A 168 -8.95 8.83 -12.27
C GLU A 168 -10.25 8.39 -11.59
N THR A 169 -11.08 7.61 -12.27
CA THR A 169 -12.35 7.10 -11.71
C THR A 169 -12.12 6.09 -10.59
N GLU A 170 -11.02 5.32 -10.65
CA GLU A 170 -10.60 4.44 -9.56
C GLU A 170 -10.25 5.23 -8.30
N LEU A 171 -9.53 6.37 -8.43
CA LEU A 171 -9.24 7.28 -7.29
C LEU A 171 -10.53 7.86 -6.69
N GLN A 172 -11.52 8.22 -7.52
CA GLN A 172 -12.83 8.69 -7.04
C GLN A 172 -13.53 7.60 -6.21
N LEU A 173 -13.52 6.35 -6.68
CA LEU A 173 -14.09 5.23 -5.93
C LEU A 173 -13.33 4.99 -4.63
N ILE A 174 -11.99 4.94 -4.66
CA ILE A 174 -11.17 4.71 -3.47
C ILE A 174 -11.42 5.81 -2.43
N SER A 175 -11.53 7.08 -2.81
CA SER A 175 -11.79 8.18 -1.86
C SER A 175 -13.12 8.07 -1.12
N ASN A 176 -14.02 7.23 -1.60
CA ASN A 176 -15.33 6.98 -0.99
C ASN A 176 -15.43 5.68 -0.19
N LEU A 177 -14.37 4.90 -0.11
CA LEU A 177 -14.32 3.69 0.73
C LEU A 177 -14.37 4.05 2.22
N ASP A 178 -14.82 3.11 3.03
CA ASP A 178 -14.76 3.21 4.49
C ASP A 178 -13.49 2.53 5.03
N VAL A 179 -13.06 1.46 4.35
CA VAL A 179 -11.81 0.75 4.64
C VAL A 179 -11.24 0.10 3.37
N MET A 180 -9.91 0.04 3.28
CA MET A 180 -9.18 -0.71 2.26
C MET A 180 -8.39 -1.83 2.91
N LEU A 181 -8.59 -3.07 2.47
CA LEU A 181 -7.67 -4.19 2.71
C LEU A 181 -6.71 -4.30 1.53
N SER A 182 -5.42 -4.25 1.78
CA SER A 182 -4.42 -4.32 0.72
C SER A 182 -3.18 -5.09 1.15
N MET A 183 -2.47 -5.64 0.19
CA MET A 183 -1.09 -6.08 0.39
C MET A 183 -0.17 -4.86 0.55
N ASP A 184 1.08 -5.08 0.95
CA ASP A 184 2.17 -4.10 0.79
C ASP A 184 2.36 -3.80 -0.70
N SER A 185 1.52 -2.90 -1.24
CA SER A 185 1.39 -2.57 -2.66
C SER A 185 1.00 -1.11 -2.89
N GLY A 186 0.95 -0.67 -4.14
CA GLY A 186 0.57 0.69 -4.51
C GLY A 186 -0.81 1.12 -4.01
N ASN A 187 -1.79 0.20 -4.01
CA ASN A 187 -3.16 0.51 -3.59
C ASN A 187 -3.24 0.92 -2.12
N SER A 188 -2.42 0.33 -1.24
CA SER A 188 -2.37 0.73 0.16
C SER A 188 -1.94 2.19 0.34
N HIS A 189 -0.97 2.63 -0.44
CA HIS A 189 -0.49 4.02 -0.41
C HIS A 189 -1.49 4.99 -1.03
N ILE A 190 -2.12 4.62 -2.13
CA ILE A 190 -3.15 5.43 -2.80
C ILE A 190 -4.32 5.67 -1.84
N ALA A 191 -4.85 4.61 -1.22
CA ALA A 191 -5.95 4.74 -0.28
C ALA A 191 -5.57 5.60 0.96
N ALA A 192 -4.36 5.40 1.50
CA ALA A 192 -3.87 6.21 2.62
C ALA A 192 -3.71 7.69 2.26
N MET A 193 -3.25 8.03 1.04
CA MET A 193 -3.17 9.41 0.55
C MET A 193 -4.54 10.08 0.40
N LEU A 194 -5.59 9.31 0.19
CA LEU A 194 -6.98 9.78 0.12
C LEU A 194 -7.68 9.78 1.49
N GLY A 195 -6.94 9.55 2.59
CA GLY A 195 -7.47 9.59 3.95
C GLY A 195 -8.29 8.37 4.35
N ILE A 196 -8.22 7.28 3.57
CA ILE A 196 -8.94 6.05 3.86
C ILE A 196 -8.18 5.21 4.91
N LYS A 197 -8.92 4.54 5.80
CA LYS A 197 -8.36 3.53 6.71
C LYS A 197 -7.82 2.35 5.90
N VAL A 198 -6.56 1.98 6.09
CA VAL A 198 -5.90 0.95 5.28
C VAL A 198 -5.34 -0.15 6.18
N ILE A 199 -5.93 -1.33 6.09
CA ILE A 199 -5.40 -2.55 6.70
C ILE A 199 -4.46 -3.20 5.69
N THR A 200 -3.20 -3.45 6.10
CA THR A 200 -2.16 -4.00 5.21
C THR A 200 -1.69 -5.36 5.70
N LEU A 201 -1.54 -6.30 4.76
CA LEU A 201 -0.98 -7.62 5.01
C LEU A 201 0.47 -7.67 4.56
N TRP A 202 1.35 -8.10 5.46
CA TRP A 202 2.80 -8.10 5.27
C TRP A 202 3.36 -9.51 5.36
N GLY A 203 3.98 -9.95 4.26
CA GLY A 203 4.60 -11.26 4.14
C GLY A 203 6.12 -11.23 4.35
N ALA A 204 6.89 -11.41 3.26
CA ALA A 204 8.35 -11.35 3.28
C ALA A 204 8.91 -9.94 3.57
N THR A 205 8.08 -8.91 3.46
CA THR A 205 8.36 -7.52 3.84
C THR A 205 7.84 -7.24 5.25
N HIS A 206 8.07 -6.03 5.78
CA HIS A 206 7.60 -5.62 7.11
C HIS A 206 7.44 -4.10 7.16
N PRO A 207 6.47 -3.55 7.92
CA PRO A 207 6.31 -2.10 8.10
C PRO A 207 7.58 -1.42 8.64
N PHE A 208 8.41 -2.13 9.39
CA PHE A 208 9.71 -1.63 9.86
C PHE A 208 10.68 -1.25 8.74
N ALA A 209 10.44 -1.69 7.49
CA ALA A 209 11.22 -1.25 6.33
C ALA A 209 10.97 0.23 5.95
N GLY A 210 10.06 0.91 6.65
CA GLY A 210 9.74 2.32 6.46
C GLY A 210 8.79 2.60 5.28
N PHE A 211 8.02 1.58 4.87
CA PHE A 211 7.03 1.69 3.78
C PHE A 211 5.58 1.51 4.26
N LYS A 212 5.33 1.60 5.57
CA LYS A 212 3.96 1.62 6.08
C LYS A 212 3.17 2.76 5.40
N PRO A 213 1.92 2.54 4.97
CA PRO A 213 1.09 3.60 4.42
C PRO A 213 0.96 4.77 5.39
N PHE A 214 0.98 5.98 4.83
CA PHE A 214 1.02 7.21 5.61
C PHE A 214 -0.17 7.33 6.56
N ASN A 215 0.11 7.82 7.77
CA ASN A 215 -0.89 8.11 8.81
C ASN A 215 -1.81 6.92 9.18
N GLN A 216 -1.32 5.69 9.03
CA GLN A 216 -2.09 4.52 9.48
C GLN A 216 -1.58 4.03 10.85
N PRO A 217 -2.47 3.57 11.76
CA PRO A 217 -2.08 2.94 13.01
C PRO A 217 -1.17 1.73 12.82
N ASP A 218 -0.31 1.41 13.79
CA ASP A 218 0.58 0.26 13.68
C ASP A 218 -0.17 -1.07 13.68
N ASP A 219 -1.26 -1.15 14.42
CA ASP A 219 -2.13 -2.32 14.52
C ASP A 219 -2.98 -2.60 13.25
N PHE A 220 -2.92 -1.70 12.25
CA PHE A 220 -3.47 -1.94 10.91
C PHE A 220 -2.50 -2.72 10.01
N CYS A 221 -1.29 -2.97 10.47
CA CYS A 221 -0.30 -3.79 9.77
C CYS A 221 -0.33 -5.22 10.32
N LEU A 222 -1.01 -6.14 9.65
CA LEU A 222 -1.00 -7.55 9.99
C LEU A 222 0.22 -8.21 9.35
N THR A 223 1.12 -8.73 10.17
CA THR A 223 2.41 -9.29 9.72
C THR A 223 2.43 -10.80 9.88
N ALA A 224 3.13 -11.49 8.98
CA ALA A 224 3.41 -12.90 9.14
C ALA A 224 4.17 -13.19 10.44
N ASP A 225 3.91 -14.35 11.04
CA ASP A 225 4.43 -14.71 12.36
C ASP A 225 5.95 -14.92 12.36
N ARG A 226 6.66 -14.07 13.08
CA ARG A 226 8.11 -14.17 13.25
C ARG A 226 8.55 -15.27 14.23
N ALA A 227 7.67 -15.80 15.07
CA ALA A 227 8.00 -16.95 15.89
C ALA A 227 8.19 -18.20 15.01
N GLN A 228 7.35 -18.36 13.98
CA GLN A 228 7.48 -19.42 12.99
C GLN A 228 8.51 -19.12 11.91
N TYR A 229 8.66 -17.85 11.53
CA TYR A 229 9.55 -17.39 10.46
C TYR A 229 10.54 -16.32 10.96
N PRO A 230 11.54 -16.70 11.79
CA PRO A 230 12.37 -15.75 12.53
C PRO A 230 13.25 -14.85 11.66
N LEU A 231 13.51 -15.23 10.41
CA LEU A 231 14.28 -14.40 9.46
C LEU A 231 13.46 -13.28 8.81
N LEU A 232 12.18 -13.11 9.14
CA LEU A 232 11.38 -11.99 8.63
C LEU A 232 11.86 -10.64 9.21
N PRO A 233 11.81 -9.55 8.44
CA PRO A 233 11.61 -9.54 6.99
C PRO A 233 12.84 -10.09 6.24
N THR A 234 12.58 -10.80 5.15
CA THR A 234 13.64 -11.36 4.30
C THR A 234 13.99 -10.45 3.12
N SER A 235 13.10 -9.52 2.81
CA SER A 235 13.22 -8.60 1.68
C SER A 235 12.63 -7.23 2.02
N ILE A 236 13.23 -6.19 1.43
CA ILE A 236 12.68 -4.82 1.50
C ILE A 236 11.52 -4.65 0.51
N TYR A 237 11.57 -5.32 -0.63
CA TYR A 237 10.60 -5.16 -1.72
C TYR A 237 9.79 -6.42 -2.02
N GLY A 238 10.11 -7.55 -1.38
CA GLY A 238 9.47 -8.84 -1.65
C GLY A 238 10.14 -9.66 -2.77
N ASN A 239 11.21 -9.18 -3.37
CA ASN A 239 11.88 -9.80 -4.52
C ASN A 239 12.92 -10.88 -4.16
N LYS A 240 13.05 -11.23 -2.89
CA LYS A 240 13.97 -12.29 -2.44
C LYS A 240 13.18 -13.47 -1.89
N LYS A 241 13.52 -14.67 -2.35
CA LYS A 241 12.99 -15.92 -1.82
C LYS A 241 13.97 -16.50 -0.78
N VAL A 242 13.41 -17.08 0.26
CA VAL A 242 14.14 -17.85 1.28
C VAL A 242 13.48 -19.22 1.36
N ASN A 243 14.27 -20.28 1.27
CA ASN A 243 13.77 -21.66 1.31
C ASN A 243 12.97 -21.92 2.59
N GLY A 244 11.82 -22.55 2.47
CA GLY A 244 10.93 -22.86 3.58
C GLY A 244 10.07 -21.66 4.06
N TYR A 245 10.06 -20.53 3.33
CA TYR A 245 9.27 -19.33 3.65
C TYR A 245 8.08 -19.12 2.69
N ASP A 246 7.72 -20.11 1.90
CA ASP A 246 6.66 -19.95 0.91
C ASP A 246 5.26 -19.82 1.55
N GLU A 247 5.05 -20.44 2.72
CA GLU A 247 3.77 -20.46 3.43
C GLU A 247 3.61 -19.38 4.51
N LEU A 248 4.56 -18.43 4.60
CA LEU A 248 4.62 -17.43 5.68
C LEU A 248 3.34 -16.59 5.83
N MET A 249 2.68 -16.24 4.71
CA MET A 249 1.45 -15.46 4.72
C MET A 249 0.26 -16.20 5.34
N ARG A 250 0.31 -17.54 5.41
CA ARG A 250 -0.75 -18.37 6.05
C ARG A 250 -0.80 -18.22 7.56
N THR A 251 0.24 -17.64 8.16
CA THR A 251 0.24 -17.34 9.59
C THR A 251 -0.65 -16.14 9.96
N ILE A 252 -1.03 -15.33 8.99
CA ILE A 252 -2.05 -14.29 9.16
C ILE A 252 -3.42 -14.99 8.98
N LEU A 253 -4.16 -15.16 10.06
CA LEU A 253 -5.43 -15.89 10.00
C LEU A 253 -6.54 -15.02 9.37
N PRO A 254 -7.45 -15.61 8.57
CA PRO A 254 -8.62 -14.88 8.03
C PRO A 254 -9.45 -14.20 9.12
N SER A 255 -9.59 -14.83 10.30
CA SER A 255 -10.31 -14.26 11.44
C SER A 255 -9.71 -12.94 11.91
N GLN A 256 -8.38 -12.81 11.96
CA GLN A 256 -7.69 -11.57 12.34
C GLN A 256 -7.95 -10.45 11.32
N VAL A 257 -7.94 -10.79 10.02
CA VAL A 257 -8.24 -9.84 8.94
C VAL A 257 -9.69 -9.36 9.04
N ILE A 258 -10.63 -10.29 9.21
CA ILE A 258 -12.07 -10.02 9.33
C ILE A 258 -12.36 -9.15 10.56
N GLU A 259 -11.81 -9.49 11.71
CA GLU A 259 -11.95 -8.73 12.93
C GLU A 259 -11.46 -7.29 12.78
N LYS A 260 -10.26 -7.13 12.17
CA LYS A 260 -9.68 -5.81 11.92
C LYS A 260 -10.53 -4.98 10.97
N ILE A 261 -11.11 -5.58 9.93
CA ILE A 261 -12.02 -4.86 9.02
C ILE A 261 -13.29 -4.46 9.78
N ASN A 262 -13.96 -5.40 10.45
CA ASN A 262 -15.24 -5.14 11.12
C ASN A 262 -15.13 -4.09 12.21
N SER A 263 -14.05 -4.08 12.99
CA SER A 263 -13.80 -3.08 14.04
C SER A 263 -13.57 -1.66 13.49
N ASN A 264 -13.40 -1.51 12.17
CA ASN A 264 -13.16 -0.24 11.50
C ASN A 264 -14.28 0.21 10.56
N LEU A 265 -15.33 -0.60 10.43
CA LEU A 265 -16.59 -0.20 9.79
C LEU A 265 -17.46 0.56 10.82
N THR A 266 -18.12 1.58 10.38
CA THR A 266 -19.06 2.40 11.19
C THR A 266 -20.50 1.99 10.94
#